data_2b8fb2d89f32bb582ecac5fdc3575491
#
_entry.id   2b8fb2d89f32bb582ecac5fdc3575491
#
_cell.length_a   1.000
_cell.length_b   1.000
_cell.length_c   1.000
_cell.angle_alpha   90.00
_cell.angle_beta   90.00
_cell.angle_gamma   90.00
#
_symmetry.space_group_name_H-M   'P 1'
#
loop_
_entity.id
_entity.type
_entity.pdbx_description
1 polymer ?
#
loop_
_entity_poly.entity_id
_entity_poly.type
_entity_poly.pdbx_seq_one_letter_code
_entity_poly.pdbx_strand_id
1 'polypeptide(L)'
;MKKKTLYWIVGSVATLIILLLVLKASGVIGKEEGTKVAADKAANKDIIEVVAATGKIYPEIEVKVSSDVSGEIVDLPVLEGDSVKKGQVLVRIYADIYGSQRDKATAALSQSQAQMANSAAALNAYKAKLEQYKAAYDRNKELYAQKVVSKSEFETAESAYRSALADFTAATEQVNSYKYAVASAQAGLTEANKNLGRTTIVSPMHGVVSLLPVKKGERVVGTLQMTGTEIMRIADLNVMEVQVDVGENDIPRVKYGDTAVIEVDAYTNRKFKGIVTQIASSSKGAATATASGTTSSAEQVTSYIVHIRILNDSYKDLIDPSQPKNFPFRPGMSASVDIQTKRKAQVLSVPINAVTTREVESATAKADAAKKKKAENGDDPPAAGNKDTKEVVFVLQKDNTVKQVEVKTGIQDDNYIEILSGLQPGDQVISAPYAAVSRELKSGKKVKVVPAAQLFDATK
;
A
#
# COMPACT_ATOMS: atom_id res chain seq x y z
N MET A 1 -15.26 87.76 -28.09
CA MET A 1 -14.98 86.89 -29.24
C MET A 1 -15.98 87.21 -30.32
N LYS A 2 -15.52 87.52 -31.57
CA LYS A 2 -16.37 87.98 -32.66
C LYS A 2 -17.26 86.87 -33.18
N LYS A 3 -18.58 87.06 -33.29
CA LYS A 3 -19.58 86.03 -33.67
C LYS A 3 -19.19 85.19 -34.92
N LYS A 4 -18.32 85.70 -35.80
CA LYS A 4 -17.83 85.03 -37.01
C LYS A 4 -16.86 83.82 -36.65
N THR A 5 -16.09 83.89 -35.61
CA THR A 5 -15.18 82.78 -35.19
C THR A 5 -15.94 81.61 -34.53
N LEU A 6 -17.10 81.88 -33.91
CA LEU A 6 -17.94 80.85 -33.35
C LEU A 6 -18.59 79.96 -34.43
N TYR A 7 -19.06 80.60 -35.56
CA TYR A 7 -19.62 79.86 -36.69
C TYR A 7 -18.59 78.96 -37.40
N TRP A 8 -17.32 79.39 -37.45
CA TRP A 8 -16.27 78.64 -38.10
C TRP A 8 -15.87 77.41 -37.21
N ILE A 9 -15.88 77.53 -35.88
CA ILE A 9 -15.63 76.44 -34.95
C ILE A 9 -16.80 75.44 -35.01
N VAL A 10 -18.04 75.86 -34.98
CA VAL A 10 -19.21 74.99 -35.09
C VAL A 10 -19.22 74.26 -36.45
N GLY A 11 -18.87 74.91 -37.53
CA GLY A 11 -18.77 74.33 -38.88
C GLY A 11 -17.67 73.23 -38.94
N SER A 12 -16.50 73.49 -38.34
CA SER A 12 -15.40 72.48 -38.30
C SER A 12 -15.71 71.30 -37.45
N VAL A 13 -16.42 71.49 -36.33
CA VAL A 13 -16.88 70.34 -35.46
C VAL A 13 -17.95 69.52 -36.16
N ALA A 14 -18.90 70.18 -36.88
CA ALA A 14 -19.93 69.48 -37.66
C ALA A 14 -19.31 68.65 -38.80
N THR A 15 -18.35 69.22 -39.56
CA THR A 15 -17.62 68.44 -40.59
C THR A 15 -16.81 67.28 -40.02
N LEU A 16 -16.20 67.42 -38.82
CA LEU A 16 -15.47 66.36 -38.17
C LEU A 16 -16.41 65.21 -37.69
N ILE A 17 -17.61 65.56 -37.18
CA ILE A 17 -18.65 64.60 -36.84
C ILE A 17 -19.20 63.87 -38.06
N ILE A 18 -19.43 64.57 -39.16
CA ILE A 18 -19.88 63.94 -40.39
C ILE A 18 -18.80 63.07 -40.99
N LEU A 19 -17.50 63.44 -40.91
CA LEU A 19 -16.38 62.64 -41.35
C LEU A 19 -16.26 61.36 -40.50
N LEU A 20 -16.43 61.48 -39.18
CA LEU A 20 -16.46 60.30 -38.26
C LEU A 20 -17.64 59.38 -38.52
N LEU A 21 -18.83 59.92 -38.85
CA LEU A 21 -19.99 59.11 -39.21
C LEU A 21 -19.81 58.39 -40.54
N VAL A 22 -19.21 59.09 -41.58
CA VAL A 22 -18.87 58.47 -42.86
C VAL A 22 -17.79 57.40 -42.71
N LEU A 23 -16.75 57.61 -41.89
CA LEU A 23 -15.71 56.64 -41.58
C LEU A 23 -16.29 55.45 -40.83
N LYS A 24 -17.30 55.64 -39.97
CA LYS A 24 -18.01 54.56 -39.31
C LYS A 24 -18.93 53.78 -40.24
N ALA A 25 -19.60 54.46 -41.15
CA ALA A 25 -20.48 53.86 -42.18
C ALA A 25 -19.67 53.14 -43.27
N SER A 26 -18.47 53.64 -43.62
CA SER A 26 -17.55 52.94 -44.55
C SER A 26 -16.80 51.75 -43.97
N GLY A 27 -17.02 51.42 -42.66
CA GLY A 27 -16.44 50.21 -42.02
C GLY A 27 -14.93 50.30 -41.77
N VAL A 28 -14.30 51.48 -41.86
CA VAL A 28 -12.86 51.66 -41.57
C VAL A 28 -12.60 51.82 -40.09
N ILE A 29 -13.58 52.30 -39.31
CA ILE A 29 -13.53 52.41 -37.88
C ILE A 29 -14.65 51.53 -37.34
N GLY A 30 -14.26 50.39 -36.69
CA GLY A 30 -15.20 49.47 -36.01
C GLY A 30 -15.37 48.12 -36.67
N LYS A 31 -14.41 47.63 -37.47
CA LYS A 31 -14.32 46.17 -37.67
C LYS A 31 -14.01 45.55 -36.34
N GLU A 32 -15.00 44.90 -35.71
CA GLU A 32 -14.75 43.94 -34.64
C GLU A 32 -13.83 42.87 -35.24
N GLU A 33 -12.52 42.99 -34.98
CA GLU A 33 -11.60 41.90 -35.26
C GLU A 33 -12.09 40.74 -34.40
N GLY A 34 -12.71 39.72 -35.03
CA GLY A 34 -13.16 38.53 -34.33
C GLY A 34 -12.01 37.95 -33.51
N THR A 35 -12.29 37.53 -32.28
CA THR A 35 -11.29 36.91 -31.39
C THR A 35 -10.55 35.83 -32.17
N LYS A 36 -9.21 35.90 -32.23
CA LYS A 36 -8.38 34.88 -32.89
C LYS A 36 -8.46 33.57 -32.09
N VAL A 37 -8.83 32.49 -32.75
CA VAL A 37 -9.00 31.17 -32.13
C VAL A 37 -8.44 30.07 -33.02
N ALA A 38 -7.98 28.99 -32.43
CA ALA A 38 -7.69 27.76 -33.16
C ALA A 38 -8.88 26.80 -33.02
N ALA A 39 -9.16 26.08 -34.10
CA ALA A 39 -10.22 25.09 -34.14
C ALA A 39 -9.65 23.71 -34.51
N ASP A 40 -10.05 22.69 -33.78
CA ASP A 40 -9.72 21.29 -34.02
C ASP A 40 -10.98 20.50 -34.40
N LYS A 41 -10.81 19.42 -35.15
CA LYS A 41 -11.94 18.57 -35.56
C LYS A 41 -12.20 17.50 -34.49
N ALA A 42 -13.44 17.32 -34.12
CA ALA A 42 -13.89 16.17 -33.36
C ALA A 42 -13.66 14.91 -34.19
N ALA A 43 -12.79 14.02 -33.72
CA ALA A 43 -12.38 12.81 -34.42
C ALA A 43 -12.43 11.60 -33.51
N ASN A 44 -12.62 10.42 -34.09
CA ASN A 44 -12.54 9.18 -33.33
C ASN A 44 -11.10 8.87 -33.01
N LYS A 45 -10.78 8.68 -31.73
CA LYS A 45 -9.46 8.32 -31.22
C LYS A 45 -9.56 7.24 -30.16
N ASP A 46 -8.46 6.56 -29.95
CA ASP A 46 -8.31 5.68 -28.77
C ASP A 46 -7.92 6.54 -27.57
N ILE A 47 -8.68 6.44 -26.50
CA ILE A 47 -8.42 7.14 -25.24
C ILE A 47 -8.07 6.11 -24.17
N ILE A 48 -7.00 6.36 -23.45
CA ILE A 48 -6.57 5.55 -22.30
C ILE A 48 -6.60 6.46 -21.09
N GLU A 49 -7.51 6.18 -20.17
CA GLU A 49 -7.56 6.86 -18.87
C GLU A 49 -6.37 6.43 -18.04
N VAL A 50 -5.59 7.40 -17.57
CA VAL A 50 -4.35 7.16 -16.82
C VAL A 50 -4.49 7.77 -15.44
N VAL A 51 -4.03 7.03 -14.43
CA VAL A 51 -3.85 7.53 -13.07
C VAL A 51 -2.34 7.62 -12.82
N ALA A 52 -1.83 8.85 -12.75
CA ALA A 52 -0.42 9.09 -12.45
C ALA A 52 -0.18 9.03 -10.93
N ALA A 53 0.82 8.27 -10.52
CA ALA A 53 1.20 8.13 -9.12
C ALA A 53 2.73 8.02 -8.99
N THR A 54 3.26 8.46 -7.86
CA THR A 54 4.69 8.35 -7.56
C THR A 54 4.91 7.37 -6.41
N GLY A 55 6.06 6.69 -6.41
CA GLY A 55 6.35 5.71 -5.40
C GLY A 55 7.80 5.28 -5.37
N LYS A 56 8.05 4.16 -4.68
CA LYS A 56 9.38 3.58 -4.56
C LYS A 56 9.37 2.11 -4.94
N ILE A 57 10.52 1.65 -5.45
CA ILE A 57 10.74 0.26 -5.83
C ILE A 57 11.15 -0.52 -4.58
N TYR A 58 10.52 -1.66 -4.38
CA TYR A 58 10.83 -2.63 -3.33
C TYR A 58 10.86 -4.05 -3.91
N PRO A 59 11.55 -4.99 -3.25
CA PRO A 59 11.37 -6.39 -3.59
C PRO A 59 9.97 -6.86 -3.19
N GLU A 60 9.36 -7.76 -3.96
CA GLU A 60 8.05 -8.32 -3.63
C GLU A 60 8.08 -9.09 -2.31
N ILE A 61 9.22 -9.79 -2.03
CA ILE A 61 9.42 -10.53 -0.80
C ILE A 61 10.69 -10.00 -0.12
N GLU A 62 10.52 -9.42 1.06
CA GLU A 62 11.60 -9.00 1.96
C GLU A 62 11.32 -9.53 3.37
N VAL A 63 12.31 -10.18 3.97
CA VAL A 63 12.23 -10.69 5.34
C VAL A 63 13.25 -9.96 6.22
N LYS A 64 12.75 -9.34 7.28
CA LYS A 64 13.57 -8.75 8.33
C LYS A 64 14.02 -9.85 9.27
N VAL A 65 15.33 -10.03 9.41
CA VAL A 65 15.95 -10.98 10.34
C VAL A 65 16.37 -10.20 11.57
N SER A 66 15.76 -10.53 12.71
CA SER A 66 16.07 -9.93 14.02
C SER A 66 16.58 -10.98 14.98
N SER A 67 17.22 -10.54 16.07
CA SER A 67 17.70 -11.44 17.11
C SER A 67 16.58 -11.79 18.10
N ASP A 68 16.41 -13.08 18.38
CA ASP A 68 15.53 -13.59 19.45
C ASP A 68 16.23 -13.65 20.81
N VAL A 69 17.58 -13.52 20.82
CA VAL A 69 18.42 -13.64 22.02
C VAL A 69 19.40 -12.46 22.10
N SER A 70 19.73 -12.08 23.33
CA SER A 70 20.68 -10.98 23.57
C SER A 70 22.11 -11.49 23.65
N GLY A 71 23.05 -10.76 23.06
CA GLY A 71 24.47 -11.10 23.11
C GLY A 71 25.32 -10.27 22.16
N GLU A 72 26.61 -10.54 22.14
CA GLU A 72 27.56 -9.93 21.22
C GLU A 72 27.68 -10.76 19.94
N ILE A 73 27.77 -10.10 18.78
CA ILE A 73 28.00 -10.77 17.50
C ILE A 73 29.48 -11.23 17.42
N VAL A 74 29.70 -12.52 17.51
CA VAL A 74 31.04 -13.12 17.43
C VAL A 74 31.46 -13.34 15.99
N ASP A 75 30.53 -13.73 15.13
CA ASP A 75 30.82 -14.06 13.74
C ASP A 75 29.71 -13.54 12.81
N LEU A 76 30.15 -12.93 11.70
CA LEU A 76 29.28 -12.33 10.68
C LEU A 76 29.89 -12.64 9.30
N PRO A 77 29.68 -13.86 8.78
CA PRO A 77 30.34 -14.33 7.55
C PRO A 77 29.74 -13.78 6.26
N VAL A 78 28.73 -12.91 6.32
CA VAL A 78 28.01 -12.33 5.17
C VAL A 78 28.18 -10.83 5.14
N LEU A 79 28.19 -10.29 3.92
CA LEU A 79 28.26 -8.85 3.65
C LEU A 79 26.98 -8.40 2.94
N GLU A 80 26.73 -7.09 2.95
CA GLU A 80 25.64 -6.50 2.18
C GLU A 80 25.86 -6.76 0.68
N GLY A 81 24.80 -7.20 -0.02
CA GLY A 81 24.85 -7.62 -1.42
C GLY A 81 25.22 -9.09 -1.65
N ASP A 82 25.53 -9.86 -0.61
CA ASP A 82 25.81 -11.28 -0.77
C ASP A 82 24.52 -12.10 -0.98
N SER A 83 24.63 -13.09 -1.87
CA SER A 83 23.56 -14.07 -2.08
C SER A 83 23.62 -15.16 -1.01
N VAL A 84 22.51 -15.42 -0.35
CA VAL A 84 22.38 -16.41 0.72
C VAL A 84 21.35 -17.48 0.39
N LYS A 85 21.60 -18.70 0.87
CA LYS A 85 20.69 -19.85 0.71
C LYS A 85 19.90 -20.07 2.00
N LYS A 86 18.68 -20.58 1.88
CA LYS A 86 17.88 -20.99 3.04
C LYS A 86 18.66 -21.96 3.91
N GLY A 87 18.71 -21.67 5.23
CA GLY A 87 19.46 -22.46 6.21
C GLY A 87 20.95 -22.10 6.33
N GLN A 88 21.47 -21.19 5.50
CA GLN A 88 22.85 -20.71 5.62
C GLN A 88 23.00 -19.88 6.88
N VAL A 89 24.11 -20.07 7.60
CA VAL A 89 24.45 -19.28 8.80
C VAL A 89 24.76 -17.85 8.40
N LEU A 90 24.08 -16.92 9.02
CA LEU A 90 24.19 -15.47 8.80
C LEU A 90 24.98 -14.79 9.91
N VAL A 91 24.66 -15.14 11.17
CA VAL A 91 25.25 -14.52 12.35
C VAL A 91 25.41 -15.55 13.44
N ARG A 92 26.48 -15.45 14.22
CA ARG A 92 26.67 -16.17 15.47
C ARG A 92 26.81 -15.19 16.62
N ILE A 93 25.94 -15.35 17.61
CA ILE A 93 25.94 -14.59 18.85
C ILE A 93 26.71 -15.37 19.91
N TYR A 94 27.35 -14.67 20.83
CA TYR A 94 28.10 -15.25 21.94
C TYR A 94 27.23 -16.22 22.79
N ALA A 95 27.59 -17.47 22.80
CA ALA A 95 26.72 -18.57 23.24
C ALA A 95 27.01 -19.10 24.65
N ASP A 96 28.06 -18.63 25.34
CA ASP A 96 28.55 -19.25 26.60
C ASP A 96 27.48 -19.27 27.70
N ILE A 97 26.69 -18.21 27.84
CA ILE A 97 25.62 -18.15 28.84
C ILE A 97 24.56 -19.22 28.55
N TYR A 98 24.17 -19.35 27.26
CA TYR A 98 23.18 -20.31 26.81
C TYR A 98 23.71 -21.76 26.87
N GLY A 99 25.03 -21.94 26.58
CA GLY A 99 25.75 -23.21 26.80
C GLY A 99 25.71 -23.64 28.24
N SER A 100 26.07 -22.73 29.15
CA SER A 100 26.03 -23.02 30.61
C SER A 100 24.59 -23.32 31.08
N GLN A 101 23.57 -22.67 30.53
CA GLN A 101 22.19 -22.94 30.87
C GLN A 101 21.71 -24.32 30.39
N ARG A 102 22.14 -24.76 29.19
CA ARG A 102 21.94 -26.12 28.69
C ARG A 102 22.60 -27.15 29.60
N ASP A 103 23.85 -26.90 30.03
CA ASP A 103 24.58 -27.83 30.89
C ASP A 103 23.91 -27.97 32.26
N LYS A 104 23.42 -26.89 32.85
CA LYS A 104 22.60 -26.92 34.07
C LYS A 104 21.33 -27.76 33.90
N ALA A 105 20.61 -27.57 32.78
CA ALA A 105 19.41 -28.34 32.50
C ALA A 105 19.71 -29.83 32.26
N THR A 106 20.85 -30.15 31.65
CA THR A 106 21.33 -31.52 31.47
C THR A 106 21.61 -32.18 32.82
N ALA A 107 22.27 -31.46 33.74
CA ALA A 107 22.52 -31.93 35.08
C ALA A 107 21.22 -32.18 35.87
N ALA A 108 20.24 -31.27 35.76
CA ALA A 108 18.93 -31.42 36.41
C ALA A 108 18.15 -32.63 35.88
N LEU A 109 18.22 -32.88 34.54
CA LEU A 109 17.64 -34.10 33.95
C LEU A 109 18.31 -35.36 34.48
N SER A 110 19.64 -35.42 34.54
CA SER A 110 20.40 -36.57 35.07
C SER A 110 20.06 -36.82 36.53
N GLN A 111 19.92 -35.75 37.34
CA GLN A 111 19.48 -35.88 38.74
C GLN A 111 18.07 -36.48 38.85
N SER A 112 17.11 -35.99 38.04
CA SER A 112 15.73 -36.53 38.06
C SER A 112 15.68 -37.97 37.59
N GLN A 113 16.50 -38.36 36.61
CA GLN A 113 16.61 -39.74 36.13
C GLN A 113 17.19 -40.69 37.24
N ALA A 114 18.23 -40.21 37.94
CA ALA A 114 18.79 -40.98 39.06
C ALA A 114 17.78 -41.19 40.20
N GLN A 115 16.97 -40.13 40.50
CA GLN A 115 15.90 -40.23 41.49
C GLN A 115 14.82 -41.26 41.11
N MET A 116 14.41 -41.26 39.84
CA MET A 116 13.47 -42.23 39.30
C MET A 116 14.04 -43.66 39.37
N ALA A 117 15.32 -43.84 39.01
CA ALA A 117 15.98 -45.13 39.06
C ALA A 117 16.04 -45.67 40.50
N ASN A 118 16.37 -44.83 41.50
CA ASN A 118 16.34 -45.16 42.89
C ASN A 118 14.94 -45.60 43.37
N SER A 119 13.91 -44.86 42.98
CA SER A 119 12.52 -45.20 43.30
C SER A 119 12.09 -46.51 42.63
N ALA A 120 12.49 -46.75 41.38
CA ALA A 120 12.22 -47.98 40.65
C ALA A 120 12.92 -49.20 41.31
N ALA A 121 14.12 -49.00 41.83
CA ALA A 121 14.81 -50.05 42.61
C ALA A 121 14.06 -50.39 43.93
N ALA A 122 13.56 -49.37 44.66
CA ALA A 122 12.72 -49.54 45.83
C ALA A 122 11.41 -50.28 45.53
N LEU A 123 10.77 -49.97 44.38
CA LEU A 123 9.56 -50.64 43.91
C LEU A 123 9.76 -52.14 43.75
N ASN A 124 10.93 -52.62 43.28
CA ASN A 124 11.24 -54.00 43.13
C ASN A 124 11.27 -54.69 44.50
N ALA A 125 11.73 -54.04 45.58
CA ALA A 125 11.69 -54.59 46.94
C ALA A 125 10.27 -54.76 47.48
N TYR A 126 9.38 -53.75 47.24
CA TYR A 126 7.95 -53.84 47.56
C TYR A 126 7.23 -54.89 46.74
N LYS A 127 7.60 -55.12 45.51
CA LYS A 127 7.08 -56.19 44.66
C LYS A 127 7.41 -57.55 45.22
N ALA A 128 8.66 -57.80 45.59
CA ALA A 128 9.06 -59.02 46.19
C ALA A 128 8.33 -59.34 47.54
N LYS A 129 8.15 -58.28 48.37
CA LYS A 129 7.38 -58.37 49.61
C LYS A 129 5.92 -58.70 49.34
N LEU A 130 5.29 -58.09 48.33
CA LEU A 130 3.92 -58.37 47.91
C LEU A 130 3.76 -59.83 47.45
N GLU A 131 4.68 -60.35 46.64
CA GLU A 131 4.69 -61.76 46.18
C GLU A 131 4.79 -62.71 47.33
N GLN A 132 5.64 -62.40 48.32
CA GLN A 132 5.76 -63.20 49.53
C GLN A 132 4.43 -63.27 50.33
N TYR A 133 3.83 -62.14 50.63
CA TYR A 133 2.57 -62.06 51.38
C TYR A 133 1.39 -62.63 50.61
N LYS A 134 1.37 -62.48 49.29
CA LYS A 134 0.37 -63.08 48.42
C LYS A 134 0.42 -64.62 48.50
N ALA A 135 1.62 -65.20 48.38
CA ALA A 135 1.80 -66.66 48.50
C ALA A 135 1.39 -67.19 49.86
N ALA A 136 1.63 -66.43 50.95
CA ALA A 136 1.14 -66.76 52.28
C ALA A 136 -0.39 -66.69 52.42
N TYR A 137 -1.00 -65.62 51.85
CA TYR A 137 -2.45 -65.48 51.84
C TYR A 137 -3.13 -66.60 51.03
N ASP A 138 -2.64 -66.91 49.84
CA ASP A 138 -3.20 -67.94 48.96
C ASP A 138 -3.19 -69.26 49.61
N ARG A 139 -2.05 -69.63 50.29
CA ARG A 139 -1.90 -70.87 51.08
C ARG A 139 -2.86 -70.90 52.27
N ASN A 140 -2.98 -69.82 53.07
CA ASN A 140 -3.87 -69.77 54.23
C ASN A 140 -5.35 -69.83 53.82
N LYS A 141 -5.69 -69.29 52.69
CA LYS A 141 -7.03 -69.35 52.10
C LYS A 141 -7.45 -70.78 51.79
N GLU A 142 -6.55 -71.55 51.21
CA GLU A 142 -6.75 -72.93 50.87
C GLU A 142 -6.89 -73.79 52.13
N LEU A 143 -6.03 -73.62 53.15
CA LEU A 143 -6.10 -74.29 54.41
C LEU A 143 -7.31 -73.93 55.25
N TYR A 144 -7.82 -72.67 55.16
CA TYR A 144 -9.07 -72.24 55.81
C TYR A 144 -10.28 -72.90 55.16
N ALA A 145 -10.30 -73.06 53.87
CA ALA A 145 -11.34 -73.79 53.17
C ALA A 145 -11.40 -75.26 53.56
N GLN A 146 -10.26 -75.80 53.83
CA GLN A 146 -10.10 -77.22 54.41
C GLN A 146 -10.30 -77.29 55.92
N LYS A 147 -10.66 -76.16 56.61
CA LYS A 147 -10.88 -76.03 58.04
C LYS A 147 -9.64 -76.45 58.92
N VAL A 148 -8.41 -76.29 58.38
CA VAL A 148 -7.16 -76.63 59.04
C VAL A 148 -6.62 -75.49 59.93
N VAL A 149 -6.90 -74.20 59.48
CA VAL A 149 -6.43 -73.04 60.24
C VAL A 149 -7.63 -72.25 60.79
N SER A 150 -7.40 -71.45 61.83
CA SER A 150 -8.41 -70.61 62.46
C SER A 150 -8.79 -69.37 61.58
N LYS A 151 -9.99 -68.86 61.81
CA LYS A 151 -10.42 -67.62 61.14
C LYS A 151 -9.48 -66.43 61.43
N SER A 152 -8.97 -66.33 62.64
CA SER A 152 -8.03 -65.28 63.05
C SER A 152 -6.73 -65.30 62.26
N GLU A 153 -6.17 -66.56 62.05
CA GLU A 153 -4.97 -66.72 61.24
C GLU A 153 -5.18 -66.33 59.76
N PHE A 154 -6.34 -66.68 59.16
CA PHE A 154 -6.68 -66.26 57.80
C PHE A 154 -6.82 -64.76 57.72
N GLU A 155 -7.57 -64.09 58.63
CA GLU A 155 -7.73 -62.66 58.68
C GLU A 155 -6.39 -61.93 58.86
N THR A 156 -5.46 -62.48 59.60
CA THR A 156 -4.10 -61.93 59.77
C THR A 156 -3.32 -61.99 58.45
N ALA A 157 -3.36 -63.11 57.74
CA ALA A 157 -2.69 -63.28 56.46
C ALA A 157 -3.33 -62.37 55.40
N GLU A 158 -4.65 -62.19 55.38
CA GLU A 158 -5.38 -61.26 54.49
C GLU A 158 -4.99 -59.84 54.79
N SER A 159 -4.93 -59.42 56.05
CA SER A 159 -4.54 -58.03 56.41
C SER A 159 -3.10 -57.75 56.02
N ALA A 160 -2.17 -58.69 56.20
CA ALA A 160 -0.78 -58.55 55.76
C ALA A 160 -0.63 -58.43 54.24
N TYR A 161 -1.40 -59.21 53.46
CA TYR A 161 -1.44 -59.09 52.01
C TYR A 161 -1.97 -57.76 51.59
N ARG A 162 -3.13 -57.29 52.15
CA ARG A 162 -3.71 -56.00 51.83
C ARG A 162 -2.77 -54.81 52.11
N SER A 163 -2.06 -54.87 53.24
CA SER A 163 -1.02 -53.91 53.61
C SER A 163 0.14 -53.92 52.60
N ALA A 164 0.66 -55.08 52.20
CA ALA A 164 1.72 -55.13 51.18
C ALA A 164 1.26 -54.67 49.80
N LEU A 165 -0.01 -54.88 49.42
CA LEU A 165 -0.61 -54.36 48.19
C LEU A 165 -0.69 -52.83 48.21
N ALA A 166 -1.12 -52.27 49.36
CA ALA A 166 -1.16 -50.81 49.51
C ALA A 166 0.24 -50.18 49.42
N ASP A 167 1.24 -50.79 50.08
CA ASP A 167 2.66 -50.39 50.03
C ASP A 167 3.18 -50.40 48.58
N PHE A 168 2.92 -51.48 47.83
CA PHE A 168 3.30 -51.60 46.41
C PHE A 168 2.63 -50.55 45.53
N THR A 169 1.34 -50.34 45.75
CA THR A 169 0.59 -49.30 44.98
C THR A 169 1.16 -47.91 45.26
N ALA A 170 1.42 -47.54 46.51
CA ALA A 170 2.05 -46.28 46.91
C ALA A 170 3.44 -46.12 46.29
N ALA A 171 4.27 -47.18 46.28
CA ALA A 171 5.59 -47.16 45.63
C ALA A 171 5.50 -47.02 44.11
N THR A 172 4.44 -47.59 43.46
CA THR A 172 4.19 -47.44 42.04
C THR A 172 3.83 -45.99 41.70
N GLU A 173 2.95 -45.35 42.49
CA GLU A 173 2.61 -43.95 42.29
C GLU A 173 3.81 -43.02 42.55
N GLN A 174 4.70 -43.40 43.46
CA GLN A 174 5.95 -42.66 43.69
C GLN A 174 6.86 -42.70 42.45
N VAL A 175 6.99 -43.88 41.79
CA VAL A 175 7.73 -43.98 40.51
C VAL A 175 7.06 -43.15 39.41
N ASN A 176 5.73 -43.17 39.33
CA ASN A 176 4.99 -42.33 38.38
C ASN A 176 5.24 -40.83 38.62
N SER A 177 5.26 -40.40 39.87
CA SER A 177 5.61 -39.02 40.26
C SER A 177 7.01 -38.62 39.76
N TYR A 178 8.02 -39.43 39.97
CA TYR A 178 9.37 -39.17 39.47
C TYR A 178 9.47 -39.25 37.94
N LYS A 179 8.66 -40.11 37.29
CA LYS A 179 8.56 -40.11 35.81
C LYS A 179 8.09 -38.75 35.26
N TYR A 180 7.11 -38.14 35.92
CA TYR A 180 6.67 -36.79 35.54
C TYR A 180 7.73 -35.73 35.87
N ALA A 181 8.50 -35.87 36.93
CA ALA A 181 9.63 -34.99 37.22
C ALA A 181 10.72 -35.06 36.15
N VAL A 182 11.04 -36.30 35.66
CA VAL A 182 11.96 -36.47 34.51
C VAL A 182 11.42 -35.81 33.26
N ALA A 183 10.12 -35.95 32.96
CA ALA A 183 9.50 -35.29 31.80
C ALA A 183 9.58 -33.77 31.91
N SER A 184 9.37 -33.19 33.08
CA SER A 184 9.53 -31.76 33.34
C SER A 184 10.98 -31.28 33.12
N ALA A 185 11.96 -32.02 33.69
CA ALA A 185 13.38 -31.70 33.49
C ALA A 185 13.81 -31.81 32.01
N GLN A 186 13.27 -32.83 31.28
CA GLN A 186 13.49 -32.99 29.84
C GLN A 186 12.92 -31.81 29.03
N ALA A 187 11.75 -31.28 29.41
CA ALA A 187 11.18 -30.10 28.80
C ALA A 187 12.09 -28.87 29.00
N GLY A 188 12.62 -28.69 30.23
CA GLY A 188 13.59 -27.65 30.54
C GLY A 188 14.89 -27.73 29.71
N LEU A 189 15.42 -28.97 29.53
CA LEU A 189 16.57 -29.17 28.64
C LEU A 189 16.26 -28.85 27.20
N THR A 190 15.06 -29.19 26.71
CA THR A 190 14.62 -28.88 25.36
C THR A 190 14.52 -27.36 25.14
N GLU A 191 14.02 -26.63 26.13
CA GLU A 191 13.98 -25.17 26.12
C GLU A 191 15.39 -24.56 26.06
N ALA A 192 16.30 -25.02 26.92
CA ALA A 192 17.69 -24.54 26.93
C ALA A 192 18.41 -24.83 25.62
N ASN A 193 18.17 -25.98 24.98
CA ASN A 193 18.71 -26.33 23.67
C ASN A 193 18.15 -25.43 22.57
N LYS A 194 16.84 -25.08 22.60
CA LYS A 194 16.25 -24.13 21.66
C LYS A 194 16.86 -22.76 21.81
N ASN A 195 17.06 -22.26 23.02
CA ASN A 195 17.69 -20.99 23.30
C ASN A 195 19.14 -20.93 22.83
N LEU A 196 19.89 -22.01 23.02
CA LEU A 196 21.23 -22.17 22.46
C LEU A 196 21.19 -22.17 20.92
N GLY A 197 20.24 -22.87 20.30
CA GLY A 197 20.08 -22.89 18.85
C GLY A 197 19.79 -21.49 18.26
N ARG A 198 19.06 -20.63 18.99
CA ARG A 198 18.75 -19.26 18.59
C ARG A 198 19.98 -18.33 18.57
N THR A 199 21.10 -18.72 19.19
CA THR A 199 22.37 -17.96 19.08
C THR A 199 22.99 -18.06 17.70
N THR A 200 22.61 -19.04 16.90
CA THR A 200 23.02 -19.19 15.50
C THR A 200 21.85 -18.83 14.61
N ILE A 201 21.92 -17.66 13.99
CA ILE A 201 20.87 -17.13 13.11
C ILE A 201 21.13 -17.61 11.69
N VAL A 202 20.11 -18.22 11.09
CA VAL A 202 20.16 -18.76 9.73
C VAL A 202 19.15 -18.07 8.80
N SER A 203 19.43 -18.10 7.51
CA SER A 203 18.53 -17.50 6.51
C SER A 203 17.21 -18.28 6.44
N PRO A 204 16.06 -17.61 6.52
CA PRO A 204 14.74 -18.23 6.37
C PRO A 204 14.41 -18.56 4.92
N MET A 205 15.04 -17.89 3.94
CA MET A 205 14.76 -18.01 2.52
C MET A 205 16.02 -17.90 1.67
N HIS A 206 15.89 -18.17 0.38
CA HIS A 206 16.92 -17.82 -0.61
C HIS A 206 16.76 -16.34 -0.96
N GLY A 207 17.85 -15.60 -1.11
CA GLY A 207 17.79 -14.19 -1.46
C GLY A 207 19.13 -13.51 -1.37
N VAL A 208 19.11 -12.18 -1.36
CA VAL A 208 20.29 -11.32 -1.24
C VAL A 208 20.15 -10.46 0.02
N VAL A 209 21.25 -10.23 0.72
CA VAL A 209 21.27 -9.31 1.87
C VAL A 209 21.10 -7.89 1.37
N SER A 210 19.90 -7.32 1.56
CA SER A 210 19.55 -5.97 1.10
C SER A 210 20.01 -4.87 2.04
N LEU A 211 20.10 -5.18 3.34
CA LEU A 211 20.53 -4.24 4.38
C LEU A 211 21.23 -5.00 5.51
N LEU A 212 22.35 -4.47 5.99
CA LEU A 212 23.12 -5.02 7.12
C LEU A 212 23.53 -3.89 8.07
N PRO A 213 22.65 -3.46 8.99
CA PRO A 213 22.93 -2.34 9.90
C PRO A 213 23.91 -2.67 11.02
N VAL A 214 24.15 -3.95 11.33
CA VAL A 214 24.99 -4.40 12.45
C VAL A 214 26.40 -4.79 12.01
N LYS A 215 27.34 -4.76 12.96
CA LYS A 215 28.74 -5.13 12.75
C LYS A 215 29.18 -6.23 13.72
N LYS A 216 30.23 -6.96 13.34
CA LYS A 216 30.91 -7.90 14.25
C LYS A 216 31.45 -7.16 15.49
N GLY A 217 31.21 -7.73 16.69
CA GLY A 217 31.53 -7.13 17.98
C GLY A 217 30.41 -6.25 18.55
N GLU A 218 29.34 -6.02 17.81
CA GLU A 218 28.18 -5.23 18.28
C GLU A 218 27.27 -6.08 19.15
N ARG A 219 26.67 -5.44 20.16
CA ARG A 219 25.74 -6.11 21.07
C ARG A 219 24.30 -5.95 20.58
N VAL A 220 23.63 -7.06 20.32
CA VAL A 220 22.23 -7.11 19.93
C VAL A 220 21.37 -7.48 21.13
N VAL A 221 20.15 -6.99 21.15
CA VAL A 221 19.15 -7.28 22.17
C VAL A 221 17.99 -8.03 21.51
N GLY A 222 17.62 -9.14 22.12
CA GLY A 222 16.45 -9.92 21.73
C GLY A 222 15.76 -10.45 22.97
N THR A 223 14.47 -10.22 23.09
CA THR A 223 13.65 -10.78 24.18
C THR A 223 12.32 -11.23 23.60
N LEU A 224 11.67 -12.20 24.24
CA LEU A 224 10.33 -12.66 23.85
C LEU A 224 9.23 -11.59 24.03
N GLN A 225 9.52 -10.51 24.76
CA GLN A 225 8.56 -9.46 25.10
C GLN A 225 8.78 -8.16 24.31
N MET A 226 9.92 -7.98 23.65
CA MET A 226 10.24 -6.76 22.89
C MET A 226 10.75 -7.13 21.50
N THR A 227 10.46 -6.27 20.52
CA THR A 227 11.01 -6.41 19.18
C THR A 227 12.53 -6.44 19.25
N GLY A 228 13.15 -7.54 18.80
CA GLY A 228 14.61 -7.70 18.79
C GLY A 228 15.30 -6.72 17.84
N THR A 229 16.60 -6.51 18.06
CA THR A 229 17.43 -5.70 17.17
C THR A 229 17.40 -6.30 15.75
N GLU A 230 17.07 -5.49 14.75
CA GLU A 230 17.13 -5.88 13.34
C GLU A 230 18.61 -6.09 12.97
N ILE A 231 18.93 -7.30 12.52
CA ILE A 231 20.31 -7.69 12.17
C ILE A 231 20.55 -7.47 10.68
N MET A 232 19.63 -7.92 9.85
CA MET A 232 19.70 -7.75 8.39
C MET A 232 18.34 -7.94 7.74
N ARG A 233 18.27 -7.56 6.48
CA ARG A 233 17.15 -7.87 5.59
C ARG A 233 17.62 -8.78 4.48
N ILE A 234 16.78 -9.75 4.16
CA ILE A 234 17.00 -10.65 3.03
C ILE A 234 15.84 -10.46 2.07
N ALA A 235 16.15 -10.15 0.82
CA ALA A 235 15.20 -9.85 -0.22
C ALA A 235 15.41 -10.73 -1.44
N ASP A 236 14.31 -11.07 -2.11
CA ASP A 236 14.38 -11.65 -3.45
C ASP A 236 14.37 -10.53 -4.49
N LEU A 237 15.54 -10.22 -5.05
CA LEU A 237 15.70 -9.15 -6.03
C LEU A 237 15.33 -9.56 -7.47
N ASN A 238 14.92 -10.81 -7.68
CA ASN A 238 14.47 -11.27 -9.00
C ASN A 238 13.07 -10.75 -9.34
N VAL A 239 12.25 -10.48 -8.32
CA VAL A 239 10.89 -9.96 -8.50
C VAL A 239 10.77 -8.66 -7.73
N MET A 240 10.65 -7.57 -8.49
CA MET A 240 10.55 -6.22 -7.94
C MET A 240 9.16 -5.66 -8.17
N GLU A 241 8.68 -4.87 -7.22
CA GLU A 241 7.42 -4.13 -7.30
C GLU A 241 7.65 -2.64 -7.02
N VAL A 242 6.79 -1.81 -7.57
CA VAL A 242 6.70 -0.40 -7.21
C VAL A 242 5.51 -0.24 -6.28
N GLN A 243 5.75 0.33 -5.11
CA GLN A 243 4.71 0.73 -4.17
C GLN A 243 4.43 2.21 -4.40
N VAL A 244 3.28 2.51 -5.00
CA VAL A 244 2.88 3.88 -5.32
C VAL A 244 1.77 4.36 -4.41
N ASP A 245 1.80 5.66 -4.12
CA ASP A 245 0.78 6.34 -3.33
C ASP A 245 -0.29 6.93 -4.28
N VAL A 246 -1.49 6.35 -4.28
CA VAL A 246 -2.63 6.80 -5.09
C VAL A 246 -3.62 7.55 -4.20
N GLY A 247 -4.09 8.71 -4.67
CA GLY A 247 -5.05 9.54 -3.95
C GLY A 247 -6.43 8.89 -3.82
N GLU A 248 -7.19 9.30 -2.81
CA GLU A 248 -8.55 8.79 -2.53
C GLU A 248 -9.51 8.94 -3.71
N ASN A 249 -9.39 10.02 -4.48
CA ASN A 249 -10.26 10.29 -5.63
C ASN A 249 -9.99 9.37 -6.82
N ASP A 250 -8.78 8.83 -6.92
CA ASP A 250 -8.32 8.04 -8.06
C ASP A 250 -8.35 6.53 -7.79
N ILE A 251 -8.28 6.13 -6.51
CA ILE A 251 -8.28 4.71 -6.13
C ILE A 251 -9.50 3.91 -6.64
N PRO A 252 -10.75 4.48 -6.71
CA PRO A 252 -11.91 3.74 -7.25
C PRO A 252 -11.78 3.40 -8.74
N ARG A 253 -10.88 4.08 -9.47
CA ARG A 253 -10.63 3.85 -10.89
C ARG A 253 -9.64 2.71 -11.13
N VAL A 254 -8.70 2.50 -10.19
CA VAL A 254 -7.65 1.49 -10.28
C VAL A 254 -8.22 0.11 -9.95
N LYS A 255 -7.89 -0.88 -10.78
CA LYS A 255 -8.34 -2.25 -10.61
C LYS A 255 -7.16 -3.21 -10.57
N TYR A 256 -7.38 -4.34 -9.92
CA TYR A 256 -6.48 -5.46 -9.95
C TYR A 256 -6.28 -5.95 -11.39
N GLY A 257 -5.02 -6.12 -11.79
CA GLY A 257 -4.65 -6.55 -13.15
C GLY A 257 -4.50 -5.41 -14.16
N ASP A 258 -4.72 -4.14 -13.77
CA ASP A 258 -4.46 -3.01 -14.65
C ASP A 258 -2.98 -2.97 -15.05
N THR A 259 -2.72 -2.61 -16.31
CA THR A 259 -1.35 -2.43 -16.81
C THR A 259 -0.83 -1.05 -16.42
N ALA A 260 0.46 -0.98 -16.12
CA ALA A 260 1.11 0.25 -15.74
C ALA A 260 2.39 0.48 -16.54
N VAL A 261 2.66 1.73 -16.87
CA VAL A 261 3.93 2.19 -17.43
C VAL A 261 4.72 2.82 -16.31
N ILE A 262 5.94 2.32 -16.07
CA ILE A 262 6.79 2.70 -14.96
C ILE A 262 8.01 3.42 -15.52
N GLU A 263 8.26 4.63 -15.05
CA GLU A 263 9.47 5.40 -15.32
C GLU A 263 10.28 5.50 -14.02
N VAL A 264 11.48 4.95 -14.05
CA VAL A 264 12.38 4.96 -12.88
C VAL A 264 13.36 6.11 -13.05
N ASP A 265 13.51 6.94 -12.02
CA ASP A 265 14.35 8.15 -12.08
C ASP A 265 15.82 7.85 -12.42
N ALA A 266 16.29 6.66 -12.03
CA ALA A 266 17.66 6.21 -12.33
C ALA A 266 17.86 5.82 -13.83
N TYR A 267 16.78 5.58 -14.57
CA TYR A 267 16.80 5.16 -15.98
C TYR A 267 16.00 6.13 -16.84
N THR A 268 16.48 7.37 -16.96
CA THR A 268 15.89 8.39 -17.84
C THR A 268 15.79 7.86 -19.28
N ASN A 269 14.68 8.05 -19.95
CA ASN A 269 14.37 7.56 -21.30
C ASN A 269 13.99 6.08 -21.44
N ARG A 270 13.74 5.37 -20.35
CA ARG A 270 13.29 3.98 -20.40
C ARG A 270 11.99 3.77 -19.63
N LYS A 271 11.02 3.15 -20.31
CA LYS A 271 9.72 2.80 -19.73
C LYS A 271 9.66 1.30 -19.49
N PHE A 272 9.31 0.94 -18.27
CA PHE A 272 9.10 -0.45 -17.87
C PHE A 272 7.60 -0.74 -17.80
N LYS A 273 7.24 -1.99 -18.05
CA LYS A 273 5.85 -2.42 -17.95
C LYS A 273 5.63 -3.12 -16.62
N GLY A 274 4.50 -2.83 -15.99
CA GLY A 274 4.05 -3.46 -14.76
C GLY A 274 2.59 -3.85 -14.80
N ILE A 275 2.17 -4.60 -13.79
CA ILE A 275 0.78 -5.01 -13.56
C ILE A 275 0.45 -4.76 -12.10
N VAL A 276 -0.73 -4.20 -11.83
CA VAL A 276 -1.27 -4.01 -10.48
C VAL A 276 -1.56 -5.38 -9.86
N THR A 277 -0.84 -5.71 -8.78
CA THR A 277 -0.95 -6.99 -8.07
C THR A 277 -1.73 -6.88 -6.77
N GLN A 278 -1.70 -5.72 -6.11
CA GLN A 278 -2.39 -5.51 -4.85
C GLN A 278 -2.76 -4.05 -4.66
N ILE A 279 -3.92 -3.81 -4.05
CA ILE A 279 -4.40 -2.49 -3.66
C ILE A 279 -4.65 -2.54 -2.15
N ALA A 280 -4.00 -1.66 -1.38
CA ALA A 280 -4.19 -1.61 0.05
C ALA A 280 -5.62 -1.20 0.41
N SER A 281 -6.24 -1.92 1.34
CA SER A 281 -7.61 -1.64 1.81
C SER A 281 -7.66 -0.54 2.86
N SER A 282 -6.51 -0.13 3.44
CA SER A 282 -6.41 0.93 4.44
C SER A 282 -5.52 2.05 3.95
N SER A 283 -5.84 3.28 4.33
CA SER A 283 -5.02 4.44 4.01
C SER A 283 -3.70 4.43 4.79
N LYS A 284 -2.67 5.02 4.20
CA LYS A 284 -1.31 5.10 4.79
C LYS A 284 -1.29 5.79 6.16
N GLY A 285 -2.20 6.70 6.44
CA GLY A 285 -2.32 7.41 7.73
C GLY A 285 -2.98 6.61 8.84
N ALA A 286 -3.83 5.62 8.51
CA ALA A 286 -4.56 4.84 9.51
C ALA A 286 -3.64 3.92 10.35
N ALA A 287 -2.54 3.45 9.78
CA ALA A 287 -1.58 2.56 10.46
C ALA A 287 -0.69 3.30 11.48
N THR A 288 -0.47 4.61 11.31
CA THR A 288 0.38 5.43 12.20
C THR A 288 -0.41 6.06 13.35
N ALA A 289 -1.72 6.23 13.20
CA ALA A 289 -2.58 6.86 14.23
C ALA A 289 -2.70 6.03 15.52
N THR A 290 -2.45 4.72 15.46
CA THR A 290 -2.56 3.81 16.62
C THR A 290 -1.30 3.79 17.48
N ALA A 291 -0.15 4.28 17.02
CA ALA A 291 1.13 4.14 17.70
C ALA A 291 1.62 5.41 18.44
N SER A 292 1.03 6.57 18.17
CA SER A 292 1.45 7.82 18.84
C SER A 292 0.23 8.72 19.04
N GLY A 293 -0.20 8.84 20.28
CA GLY A 293 -1.31 9.71 20.72
C GLY A 293 -1.06 11.20 20.58
N THR A 294 -0.35 11.65 19.56
CA THR A 294 -0.13 13.04 19.21
C THR A 294 -0.92 13.37 17.95
N THR A 295 -2.04 14.07 18.15
CA THR A 295 -2.80 14.74 17.10
C THR A 295 -1.95 15.83 16.45
N SER A 296 -1.20 15.49 15.39
CA SER A 296 -0.74 16.50 14.44
C SER A 296 -1.85 16.73 13.42
N SER A 297 -2.60 17.81 13.62
CA SER A 297 -3.56 18.38 12.67
C SER A 297 -2.81 19.05 11.50
N ALA A 298 -2.15 18.25 10.67
CA ALA A 298 -1.86 18.63 9.30
C ALA A 298 -2.88 17.87 8.45
N GLU A 299 -3.57 18.55 7.54
CA GLU A 299 -4.41 17.94 6.50
C GLU A 299 -3.57 16.94 5.70
N GLN A 300 -3.55 15.71 6.20
CA GLN A 300 -2.79 14.65 5.56
C GLN A 300 -3.67 14.11 4.44
N VAL A 301 -3.27 14.41 3.20
CA VAL A 301 -3.94 13.88 2.02
C VAL A 301 -4.03 12.36 2.13
N THR A 302 -5.24 11.84 2.15
CA THR A 302 -5.49 10.40 2.26
C THR A 302 -4.98 9.72 0.99
N SER A 303 -3.98 8.84 1.14
CA SER A 303 -3.44 8.04 0.04
C SER A 303 -3.50 6.56 0.36
N TYR A 304 -3.64 5.74 -0.68
CA TYR A 304 -3.65 4.29 -0.61
C TYR A 304 -2.45 3.73 -1.35
N ILE A 305 -1.82 2.70 -0.78
CA ILE A 305 -0.67 2.06 -1.40
C ILE A 305 -1.17 1.06 -2.44
N VAL A 306 -0.66 1.19 -3.66
CA VAL A 306 -0.90 0.24 -4.75
C VAL A 306 0.42 -0.43 -5.10
N HIS A 307 0.42 -1.76 -5.14
CA HIS A 307 1.58 -2.57 -5.50
C HIS A 307 1.52 -2.93 -6.97
N ILE A 308 2.58 -2.64 -7.69
CA ILE A 308 2.69 -2.84 -9.13
C ILE A 308 3.94 -3.66 -9.40
N ARG A 309 3.78 -4.92 -9.76
CA ARG A 309 4.90 -5.80 -10.11
C ARG A 309 5.49 -5.39 -11.45
N ILE A 310 6.80 -5.21 -11.49
CA ILE A 310 7.54 -4.95 -12.72
C ILE A 310 7.69 -6.27 -13.49
N LEU A 311 7.31 -6.26 -14.77
CA LEU A 311 7.44 -7.47 -15.61
C LEU A 311 8.91 -7.71 -15.95
N ASN A 312 9.40 -8.91 -15.67
CA ASN A 312 10.78 -9.33 -15.93
C ASN A 312 11.20 -9.11 -17.39
N ASP A 313 10.27 -9.27 -18.34
CA ASP A 313 10.55 -9.07 -19.77
C ASP A 313 10.95 -7.62 -20.10
N SER A 314 10.61 -6.65 -19.24
CA SER A 314 10.93 -5.23 -19.45
C SER A 314 12.39 -4.87 -19.12
N TYR A 315 13.09 -5.70 -18.32
CA TYR A 315 14.44 -5.41 -17.84
C TYR A 315 15.44 -6.57 -17.94
N LYS A 316 15.08 -7.66 -18.64
CA LYS A 316 15.98 -8.82 -18.86
C LYS A 316 17.33 -8.43 -19.47
N ASP A 317 17.33 -7.43 -20.34
CA ASP A 317 18.53 -6.92 -21.01
C ASP A 317 19.46 -6.11 -20.08
N LEU A 318 18.99 -5.69 -18.89
CA LEU A 318 19.80 -5.02 -17.88
C LEU A 318 20.50 -6.01 -16.93
N ILE A 319 20.09 -7.27 -16.95
CA ILE A 319 20.69 -8.32 -16.13
C ILE A 319 21.90 -8.87 -16.88
N ASP A 320 23.11 -8.54 -16.40
CA ASP A 320 24.36 -9.08 -16.92
C ASP A 320 24.69 -10.42 -16.24
N PRO A 321 24.63 -11.55 -16.95
CA PRO A 321 24.97 -12.85 -16.37
C PRO A 321 26.42 -12.96 -15.84
N SER A 322 27.32 -12.10 -16.33
CA SER A 322 28.73 -12.06 -15.89
C SER A 322 28.91 -11.34 -14.54
N GLN A 323 27.91 -10.58 -14.10
CA GLN A 323 27.95 -9.82 -12.84
C GLN A 323 26.74 -10.15 -11.94
N PRO A 324 26.68 -11.32 -11.30
CA PRO A 324 25.51 -11.80 -10.56
C PRO A 324 25.14 -10.95 -9.34
N LYS A 325 25.99 -10.01 -8.93
CA LYS A 325 25.72 -9.05 -7.83
C LYS A 325 25.19 -7.70 -8.31
N ASN A 326 25.08 -7.49 -9.62
CA ASN A 326 24.61 -6.22 -10.19
C ASN A 326 23.11 -6.34 -10.54
N PHE A 327 22.27 -5.97 -9.59
CA PHE A 327 20.81 -5.92 -9.81
C PHE A 327 20.45 -4.57 -10.42
N PRO A 328 19.59 -4.55 -11.47
CA PRO A 328 19.18 -3.31 -12.14
C PRO A 328 18.39 -2.38 -11.23
N PHE A 329 17.58 -2.94 -10.34
CA PHE A 329 16.80 -2.17 -9.37
C PHE A 329 17.32 -2.40 -7.97
N ARG A 330 17.40 -1.31 -7.20
CA ARG A 330 17.74 -1.36 -5.78
C ARG A 330 16.55 -0.92 -4.95
N PRO A 331 16.26 -1.56 -3.80
CA PRO A 331 15.22 -1.11 -2.88
C PRO A 331 15.37 0.37 -2.53
N GLY A 332 14.25 1.11 -2.56
CA GLY A 332 14.22 2.54 -2.25
C GLY A 332 14.38 3.47 -3.45
N MET A 333 14.67 2.98 -4.67
CA MET A 333 14.68 3.82 -5.89
C MET A 333 13.31 4.44 -6.12
N SER A 334 13.27 5.72 -6.52
CA SER A 334 12.04 6.43 -6.87
C SER A 334 11.59 6.08 -8.28
N ALA A 335 10.27 6.02 -8.47
CA ALA A 335 9.65 5.80 -9.77
C ALA A 335 8.33 6.55 -9.87
N SER A 336 8.03 7.02 -11.08
CA SER A 336 6.74 7.55 -11.50
C SER A 336 6.00 6.47 -12.27
N VAL A 337 4.71 6.32 -12.04
CA VAL A 337 3.91 5.25 -12.63
C VAL A 337 2.61 5.81 -13.18
N ASP A 338 2.33 5.47 -14.44
CA ASP A 338 1.09 5.75 -15.13
C ASP A 338 0.25 4.47 -15.22
N ILE A 339 -0.77 4.37 -14.36
CA ILE A 339 -1.67 3.22 -14.29
C ILE A 339 -2.76 3.39 -15.34
N GLN A 340 -2.85 2.49 -16.29
CA GLN A 340 -3.85 2.48 -17.36
C GLN A 340 -5.13 1.80 -16.86
N THR A 341 -6.14 2.59 -16.47
CA THR A 341 -7.34 2.08 -15.80
C THR A 341 -8.45 1.69 -16.76
N LYS A 342 -8.70 2.51 -17.78
CA LYS A 342 -9.71 2.22 -18.80
C LYS A 342 -9.20 2.56 -20.19
N ARG A 343 -9.44 1.66 -21.13
CA ARG A 343 -9.17 1.89 -22.54
C ARG A 343 -10.47 1.83 -23.33
N LYS A 344 -10.72 2.84 -24.13
CA LYS A 344 -11.79 2.84 -25.12
C LYS A 344 -11.20 3.15 -26.50
N ALA A 345 -11.52 2.32 -27.44
CA ALA A 345 -11.07 2.48 -28.83
C ALA A 345 -12.13 3.18 -29.64
N GLN A 346 -11.70 4.03 -30.61
CA GLN A 346 -12.56 4.64 -31.61
C GLN A 346 -13.71 5.49 -31.03
N VAL A 347 -13.48 6.22 -29.92
CA VAL A 347 -14.47 7.10 -29.32
C VAL A 347 -14.35 8.53 -29.85
N LEU A 348 -15.49 9.21 -30.00
CA LEU A 348 -15.51 10.61 -30.40
C LEU A 348 -14.83 11.47 -29.34
N SER A 349 -13.77 12.16 -29.71
CA SER A 349 -12.94 12.92 -28.81
C SER A 349 -12.63 14.32 -29.31
N VAL A 350 -12.41 15.22 -28.38
CA VAL A 350 -11.98 16.60 -28.62
C VAL A 350 -10.79 16.91 -27.70
N PRO A 351 -9.93 17.88 -28.05
CA PRO A 351 -8.88 18.35 -27.16
C PRO A 351 -9.47 18.80 -25.81
N ILE A 352 -8.83 18.47 -24.69
CA ILE A 352 -9.30 18.79 -23.34
C ILE A 352 -9.53 20.31 -23.17
N ASN A 353 -8.70 21.12 -23.82
CA ASN A 353 -8.82 22.60 -23.77
C ASN A 353 -10.07 23.17 -24.47
N ALA A 354 -10.79 22.36 -25.27
CA ALA A 354 -12.01 22.77 -25.95
C ALA A 354 -13.24 22.68 -25.02
N VAL A 355 -13.16 21.92 -23.94
CA VAL A 355 -14.25 21.73 -22.99
C VAL A 355 -14.10 22.72 -21.83
N THR A 356 -15.19 23.39 -21.48
CA THR A 356 -15.23 24.32 -20.35
C THR A 356 -16.55 24.18 -19.59
N THR A 357 -16.49 24.49 -18.30
CA THR A 357 -17.70 24.53 -17.47
C THR A 357 -18.28 25.94 -17.47
N ARG A 358 -19.56 26.05 -17.67
CA ARG A 358 -20.29 27.34 -17.64
C ARG A 358 -21.52 27.25 -16.75
N GLU A 359 -21.80 28.32 -16.03
CA GLU A 359 -23.07 28.51 -15.35
C GLU A 359 -24.15 28.77 -16.43
N VAL A 360 -25.14 27.90 -16.52
CA VAL A 360 -26.30 28.13 -17.34
C VAL A 360 -27.29 28.94 -16.51
N GLU A 361 -27.51 30.20 -16.89
CA GLU A 361 -28.68 30.96 -16.43
C GLU A 361 -29.94 30.22 -16.90
N SER A 362 -30.48 29.31 -16.14
CA SER A 362 -31.75 28.68 -16.42
C SER A 362 -32.83 29.77 -16.37
N ALA A 363 -33.72 29.79 -17.37
CA ALA A 363 -34.82 30.74 -17.47
C ALA A 363 -35.73 30.75 -16.21
N THR A 364 -35.68 29.72 -15.39
CA THR A 364 -36.32 29.61 -14.08
C THR A 364 -35.72 30.52 -13.01
N ALA A 365 -34.41 30.86 -13.09
CA ALA A 365 -33.78 31.77 -12.14
C ALA A 365 -34.23 33.24 -12.32
N LYS A 366 -34.70 33.63 -13.52
CA LYS A 366 -35.28 34.97 -13.74
C LYS A 366 -36.65 35.13 -13.10
N ALA A 367 -37.42 34.09 -12.93
CA ALA A 367 -38.74 34.11 -12.28
C ALA A 367 -38.62 34.18 -10.73
N ASP A 368 -37.60 33.56 -10.16
CA ASP A 368 -37.36 33.57 -8.70
C ASP A 368 -36.63 34.84 -8.23
N ALA A 369 -35.79 35.43 -9.06
CA ALA A 369 -35.15 36.72 -8.76
C ALA A 369 -36.16 37.89 -8.76
N ALA A 370 -37.24 37.80 -9.55
CA ALA A 370 -38.34 38.80 -9.55
C ALA A 370 -39.27 38.66 -8.29
N LYS A 371 -39.34 37.49 -7.68
CA LYS A 371 -40.11 37.24 -6.43
C LYS A 371 -39.33 37.62 -5.18
N LYS A 372 -37.98 37.57 -5.18
CA LYS A 372 -37.13 37.88 -4.02
C LYS A 372 -36.92 39.41 -3.78
N LYS A 373 -37.26 40.28 -4.70
CA LYS A 373 -37.22 41.75 -4.50
C LYS A 373 -38.34 42.31 -3.63
N LYS A 374 -39.19 41.48 -3.04
CA LYS A 374 -40.34 41.90 -2.19
C LYS A 374 -40.32 41.40 -0.74
N ALA A 375 -39.20 40.83 -0.29
CA ALA A 375 -39.04 40.43 1.12
C ALA A 375 -37.61 40.84 1.59
N GLU A 376 -37.48 42.08 1.94
CA GLU A 376 -36.33 42.69 2.60
C GLU A 376 -36.60 42.63 4.12
N ASN A 377 -35.78 41.87 4.87
CA ASN A 377 -35.25 42.09 6.19
C ASN A 377 -34.88 40.76 6.82
N GLY A 378 -33.56 40.49 6.99
CA GLY A 378 -33.03 39.36 7.73
C GLY A 378 -31.56 39.12 7.36
N ASP A 379 -30.69 39.50 8.30
CA ASP A 379 -29.24 39.27 8.26
C ASP A 379 -28.92 37.79 8.40
N ASP A 380 -28.72 37.09 7.26
CA ASP A 380 -28.02 35.81 7.20
C ASP A 380 -27.19 35.77 5.91
N PRO A 381 -25.90 35.33 5.96
CA PRO A 381 -25.07 35.24 4.77
C PRO A 381 -25.67 34.20 3.81
N PRO A 382 -25.72 34.46 2.50
CA PRO A 382 -26.32 33.55 1.53
C PRO A 382 -25.54 32.23 1.52
N ALA A 383 -26.20 31.14 1.91
CA ALA A 383 -25.73 29.80 1.64
C ALA A 383 -25.41 29.68 0.14
N ALA A 384 -24.22 29.23 -0.19
CA ALA A 384 -23.77 28.95 -1.55
C ALA A 384 -24.74 27.98 -2.20
N GLY A 385 -25.70 28.52 -2.94
CA GLY A 385 -26.63 27.72 -3.76
C GLY A 385 -25.82 26.95 -4.78
N ASN A 386 -26.10 25.65 -4.87
CA ASN A 386 -25.58 24.74 -5.87
C ASN A 386 -25.90 25.30 -7.26
N LYS A 387 -24.92 26.00 -7.88
CA LYS A 387 -25.04 26.50 -9.24
C LYS A 387 -24.78 25.31 -10.15
N ASP A 388 -25.80 24.88 -10.87
CA ASP A 388 -25.68 23.82 -11.88
C ASP A 388 -24.69 24.28 -12.97
N THR A 389 -23.43 23.88 -12.82
CA THR A 389 -22.39 24.06 -13.83
C THR A 389 -22.52 22.97 -14.87
N LYS A 390 -22.68 23.37 -16.15
CA LYS A 390 -22.76 22.43 -17.28
C LYS A 390 -21.48 22.50 -18.11
N GLU A 391 -21.07 21.34 -18.60
CA GLU A 391 -19.96 21.22 -19.53
C GLU A 391 -20.40 21.62 -20.92
N VAL A 392 -19.64 22.51 -21.56
CA VAL A 392 -19.98 23.08 -22.86
C VAL A 392 -18.75 23.15 -23.76
N VAL A 393 -19.01 23.05 -25.06
CA VAL A 393 -18.03 23.19 -26.13
C VAL A 393 -18.53 24.24 -27.13
N PHE A 394 -17.60 25.01 -27.70
CA PHE A 394 -17.90 25.98 -28.74
C PHE A 394 -17.63 25.38 -30.11
N VAL A 395 -18.71 25.15 -30.86
CA VAL A 395 -18.64 24.64 -32.24
C VAL A 395 -18.62 25.82 -33.22
N LEU A 396 -17.68 25.79 -34.16
CA LEU A 396 -17.55 26.77 -35.24
C LEU A 396 -18.62 26.50 -36.29
N GLN A 397 -19.40 27.51 -36.65
CA GLN A 397 -20.38 27.47 -37.73
C GLN A 397 -19.77 28.00 -39.04
N LYS A 398 -20.43 27.69 -40.17
CA LYS A 398 -19.97 28.13 -41.51
C LYS A 398 -19.84 29.63 -41.66
N ASP A 399 -20.54 30.42 -40.83
CA ASP A 399 -20.53 31.90 -40.84
C ASP A 399 -19.44 32.50 -39.94
N ASN A 400 -18.42 31.73 -39.55
CA ASN A 400 -17.39 32.12 -38.59
C ASN A 400 -17.95 32.59 -37.23
N THR A 401 -19.15 32.14 -36.88
CA THR A 401 -19.74 32.36 -35.56
C THR A 401 -19.60 31.09 -34.71
N VAL A 402 -19.58 31.26 -33.42
CA VAL A 402 -19.51 30.13 -32.48
C VAL A 402 -20.87 29.82 -31.90
N LYS A 403 -21.21 28.52 -31.81
CA LYS A 403 -22.40 28.03 -31.13
C LYS A 403 -21.96 27.28 -29.89
N GLN A 404 -22.48 27.67 -28.75
CA GLN A 404 -22.31 26.92 -27.50
C GLN A 404 -23.20 25.66 -27.53
N VAL A 405 -22.59 24.50 -27.32
CA VAL A 405 -23.27 23.21 -27.29
C VAL A 405 -22.97 22.55 -25.93
N GLU A 406 -24.03 22.14 -25.24
CA GLU A 406 -23.92 21.38 -24.04
C GLU A 406 -23.47 19.96 -24.40
N VAL A 407 -22.43 19.45 -23.71
CA VAL A 407 -21.85 18.13 -23.95
C VAL A 407 -21.85 17.34 -22.67
N LYS A 408 -21.88 16.02 -22.82
CA LYS A 408 -21.63 15.10 -21.72
C LYS A 408 -20.30 14.40 -21.99
N THR A 409 -19.36 14.55 -21.08
CA THR A 409 -18.02 14.00 -21.22
C THR A 409 -17.94 12.56 -20.66
N GLY A 410 -16.92 11.83 -21.04
CA GLY A 410 -16.62 10.47 -20.58
C GLY A 410 -15.22 10.36 -20.00
N ILE A 411 -14.43 9.38 -20.47
CA ILE A 411 -13.03 9.21 -20.08
C ILE A 411 -12.14 10.26 -20.75
N GLN A 412 -11.03 10.57 -20.10
CA GLN A 412 -10.05 11.54 -20.65
C GLN A 412 -8.63 10.99 -20.51
N ASP A 413 -7.77 11.44 -21.40
CA ASP A 413 -6.31 11.31 -21.30
C ASP A 413 -5.66 12.70 -21.15
N ASP A 414 -4.34 12.79 -21.24
CA ASP A 414 -3.60 14.06 -21.11
C ASP A 414 -3.95 15.12 -22.16
N ASN A 415 -4.48 14.71 -23.31
CA ASN A 415 -4.70 15.60 -24.45
C ASN A 415 -6.15 15.65 -24.94
N TYR A 416 -6.90 14.55 -24.77
CA TYR A 416 -8.23 14.38 -25.33
C TYR A 416 -9.24 13.92 -24.30
N ILE A 417 -10.49 14.34 -24.48
CA ILE A 417 -11.63 13.93 -23.66
C ILE A 417 -12.72 13.34 -24.57
N GLU A 418 -13.29 12.22 -24.13
CA GLU A 418 -14.41 11.55 -24.80
C GLU A 418 -15.67 12.39 -24.68
N ILE A 419 -16.43 12.53 -25.78
CA ILE A 419 -17.75 13.14 -25.81
C ILE A 419 -18.80 12.05 -26.03
N LEU A 420 -19.65 11.87 -25.02
CA LEU A 420 -20.73 10.87 -25.05
C LEU A 420 -21.97 11.37 -25.80
N SER A 421 -22.24 12.69 -25.73
CA SER A 421 -23.36 13.32 -26.41
C SER A 421 -23.11 14.81 -26.60
N GLY A 422 -23.74 15.40 -27.65
CA GLY A 422 -23.72 16.82 -27.94
C GLY A 422 -22.94 17.21 -29.19
N LEU A 423 -22.03 16.38 -29.70
CA LEU A 423 -21.24 16.63 -30.91
C LEU A 423 -21.40 15.52 -31.95
N GLN A 424 -21.12 15.84 -33.21
CA GLN A 424 -21.03 14.89 -34.31
C GLN A 424 -19.57 14.72 -34.78
N PRO A 425 -19.19 13.56 -35.33
CA PRO A 425 -17.89 13.36 -35.94
C PRO A 425 -17.68 14.37 -37.05
N GLY A 426 -16.54 15.11 -37.02
CA GLY A 426 -16.20 16.11 -38.00
C GLY A 426 -16.55 17.55 -37.60
N ASP A 427 -17.28 17.77 -36.52
CA ASP A 427 -17.56 19.13 -36.00
C ASP A 427 -16.23 19.83 -35.66
N GLN A 428 -16.12 21.11 -36.00
CA GLN A 428 -14.97 21.93 -35.64
C GLN A 428 -15.22 22.59 -34.30
N VAL A 429 -14.38 22.23 -33.29
CA VAL A 429 -14.46 22.79 -31.95
C VAL A 429 -13.31 23.73 -31.68
N ILE A 430 -13.54 24.79 -30.93
CA ILE A 430 -12.49 25.75 -30.57
C ILE A 430 -11.68 25.19 -29.41
N SER A 431 -10.37 25.08 -29.63
CA SER A 431 -9.43 24.50 -28.66
C SER A 431 -8.48 25.49 -28.00
N ALA A 432 -8.20 26.63 -28.69
CA ALA A 432 -7.25 27.60 -28.16
C ALA A 432 -7.62 29.05 -28.60
N PRO A 433 -7.21 30.08 -27.83
CA PRO A 433 -6.61 30.02 -26.50
C PRO A 433 -7.65 29.69 -25.43
N TYR A 434 -7.25 28.95 -24.37
CA TYR A 434 -8.16 28.54 -23.29
C TYR A 434 -8.89 29.73 -22.63
N ALA A 435 -8.21 30.87 -22.48
CA ALA A 435 -8.82 32.09 -21.93
C ALA A 435 -10.03 32.56 -22.75
N ALA A 436 -9.96 32.44 -24.08
CA ALA A 436 -11.09 32.79 -24.94
C ALA A 436 -12.24 31.79 -24.76
N VAL A 437 -11.93 30.48 -24.72
CA VAL A 437 -12.92 29.42 -24.54
C VAL A 437 -13.59 29.53 -23.15
N SER A 438 -12.82 29.78 -22.10
CA SER A 438 -13.35 29.81 -20.73
C SER A 438 -14.10 31.09 -20.36
N ARG A 439 -13.72 32.25 -20.90
CA ARG A 439 -14.25 33.56 -20.43
C ARG A 439 -14.87 34.42 -21.50
N GLU A 440 -14.32 34.48 -22.74
CA GLU A 440 -14.65 35.48 -23.71
C GLU A 440 -15.73 35.08 -24.72
N LEU A 441 -15.78 33.80 -25.09
CA LEU A 441 -16.69 33.30 -26.10
C LEU A 441 -18.12 33.20 -25.54
N LYS A 442 -19.08 33.69 -26.35
CA LYS A 442 -20.52 33.55 -26.13
C LYS A 442 -21.15 33.07 -27.44
N SER A 443 -22.28 32.39 -27.34
CA SER A 443 -23.03 31.94 -28.54
C SER A 443 -23.34 33.13 -29.46
N GLY A 444 -23.03 33.00 -30.77
CA GLY A 444 -23.22 34.06 -31.79
C GLY A 444 -22.04 35.01 -31.99
N LYS A 445 -20.95 34.91 -31.18
CA LYS A 445 -19.76 35.76 -31.34
C LYS A 445 -18.99 35.36 -32.60
N LYS A 446 -18.57 36.36 -33.42
CA LYS A 446 -17.70 36.13 -34.58
C LYS A 446 -16.27 35.87 -34.15
N VAL A 447 -15.63 34.88 -34.74
CA VAL A 447 -14.25 34.48 -34.46
C VAL A 447 -13.44 34.43 -35.77
N LYS A 448 -12.12 34.60 -35.66
CA LYS A 448 -11.19 34.43 -36.76
C LYS A 448 -10.35 33.20 -36.48
N VAL A 449 -10.54 32.15 -37.27
CA VAL A 449 -9.76 30.90 -37.13
C VAL A 449 -8.36 31.16 -37.69
N VAL A 450 -7.35 30.85 -36.86
CA VAL A 450 -5.93 30.93 -37.21
C VAL A 450 -5.25 29.61 -36.77
N PRO A 451 -4.20 29.15 -37.46
CA PRO A 451 -3.43 27.99 -37.00
C PRO A 451 -2.91 28.21 -35.58
N ALA A 452 -2.89 27.16 -34.76
CA ALA A 452 -2.46 27.23 -33.35
C ALA A 452 -1.05 27.87 -33.18
N ALA A 453 -0.14 27.65 -34.13
CA ALA A 453 1.20 28.24 -34.12
C ALA A 453 1.20 29.76 -34.17
N GLN A 454 0.22 30.39 -34.87
CA GLN A 454 0.12 31.85 -35.02
C GLN A 454 -0.57 32.55 -33.84
N LEU A 455 -1.16 31.80 -32.91
CA LEU A 455 -1.78 32.37 -31.71
C LEU A 455 -0.74 32.83 -30.68
N PHE A 456 0.43 32.20 -30.68
CA PHE A 456 1.50 32.44 -29.70
C PHE A 456 2.61 33.37 -30.25
N ASP A 457 2.65 33.63 -31.56
CA ASP A 457 3.62 34.57 -32.18
C ASP A 457 3.31 36.05 -31.96
N ALA A 458 2.20 36.42 -31.34
CA ALA A 458 1.77 37.79 -31.15
C ALA A 458 2.27 38.46 -29.86
N THR A 459 3.32 37.91 -29.22
CA THR A 459 3.96 38.51 -28.04
C THR A 459 5.46 38.71 -28.31
N LYS A 460 5.79 39.59 -29.23
CA LYS A 460 7.08 40.30 -29.30
C LYS A 460 6.83 41.78 -29.46
#